data_ec436b393792019760bb8c90b4986098
#
_entry.id   ec436b393792019760bb8c90b4986098
#
_cell.length_a   1.000
_cell.length_b   1.000
_cell.length_c   1.000
_cell.angle_alpha   90.00
_cell.angle_beta   90.00
_cell.angle_gamma   90.00
#
_symmetry.space_group_name_H-M   'P 1'
#
loop_
_entity.id
_entity.type
_entity.pdbx_description
1 polymer ?
#
loop_
_entity_poly.entity_id
_entity_poly.type
_entity_poly.pdbx_seq_one_letter_code
_entity_poly.pdbx_strand_id
1 'polypeptide(L)'
;MIDRGINASAGMLIINPNARNTAKIGMGNEMFQKGSIHYVGSEIRAVILNKMMVDTQDNLCVISGESIAIEAALTAAEGTVVAVEYSRADRETMEDNVEHFGLSNVQIVDHVDEESMKDCPVPDTVFMVASASMDQELAYLTKKNPRINVVVYTLDFQVAAGAKTMLESHGIEDVEVIQIAVSTLSSRNSFKQQPAPWIISGRGGQK
;
A
#
# COMPACT_ATOMS: atom_id res chain seq x y z
N MET A 1 -23.81 -10.72 19.01
CA MET A 1 -24.90 -11.54 18.41
C MET A 1 -26.16 -10.68 18.43
N ILE A 2 -26.63 -10.20 17.27
CA ILE A 2 -27.83 -9.33 17.21
C ILE A 2 -29.03 -10.28 17.11
N ASP A 3 -29.68 -10.48 18.23
CA ASP A 3 -30.90 -11.28 18.34
C ASP A 3 -32.14 -10.41 18.02
N ARG A 4 -32.22 -9.93 16.77
CA ARG A 4 -33.40 -9.31 16.22
C ARG A 4 -33.87 -10.08 15.00
N GLY A 5 -35.03 -10.70 15.10
CA GLY A 5 -35.70 -11.33 13.96
C GLY A 5 -35.86 -10.31 12.83
N ILE A 6 -35.23 -10.59 11.68
CA ILE A 6 -35.35 -9.76 10.48
C ILE A 6 -36.63 -10.23 9.76
N ASN A 7 -37.65 -9.37 9.74
CA ASN A 7 -38.86 -9.60 8.96
C ASN A 7 -38.65 -8.98 7.57
N ALA A 8 -38.18 -9.77 6.62
CA ALA A 8 -37.96 -9.32 5.24
C ALA A 8 -39.14 -9.79 4.36
N SER A 9 -39.79 -8.84 3.67
CA SER A 9 -40.85 -9.11 2.68
C SER A 9 -40.30 -9.45 1.30
N ALA A 10 -39.00 -9.27 1.06
CA ALA A 10 -38.33 -9.59 -0.19
C ALA A 10 -36.87 -9.97 0.06
N GLY A 11 -36.30 -10.85 -0.77
CA GLY A 11 -34.91 -11.21 -0.80
C GLY A 11 -34.32 -11.02 -2.19
N MET A 12 -33.03 -10.71 -2.28
CA MET A 12 -32.30 -10.62 -3.54
C MET A 12 -31.16 -11.64 -3.52
N LEU A 13 -31.04 -12.44 -4.58
CA LEU A 13 -29.90 -13.30 -4.83
C LEU A 13 -29.07 -12.69 -5.96
N ILE A 14 -27.83 -12.36 -5.67
CA ILE A 14 -26.87 -11.87 -6.67
C ILE A 14 -25.97 -13.04 -7.05
N ILE A 15 -25.97 -13.41 -8.33
CA ILE A 15 -25.09 -14.45 -8.87
C ILE A 15 -24.00 -13.73 -9.68
N ASN A 16 -22.76 -13.81 -9.24
CA ASN A 16 -21.61 -13.33 -10.01
C ASN A 16 -20.86 -14.54 -10.60
N PRO A 17 -21.06 -14.87 -11.91
CA PRO A 17 -20.40 -16.02 -12.53
C PRO A 17 -18.87 -15.85 -12.65
N ASN A 18 -18.38 -14.63 -12.50
CA ASN A 18 -16.96 -14.28 -12.57
C ASN A 18 -16.40 -13.86 -11.19
N ALA A 19 -16.98 -14.36 -10.12
CA ALA A 19 -16.50 -14.05 -8.77
C ALA A 19 -15.00 -14.36 -8.66
N ARG A 20 -14.24 -13.40 -8.14
CA ARG A 20 -12.81 -13.58 -7.90
C ARG A 20 -12.64 -14.48 -6.68
N ASN A 21 -11.98 -15.63 -6.87
CA ASN A 21 -11.83 -16.63 -5.81
C ASN A 21 -10.55 -16.49 -4.99
N THR A 22 -9.57 -15.72 -5.48
CA THR A 22 -8.27 -15.55 -4.80
C THR A 22 -7.68 -14.16 -5.09
N ALA A 23 -7.14 -13.52 -4.06
CA ALA A 23 -6.23 -12.40 -4.24
C ALA A 23 -4.96 -12.88 -4.95
N LYS A 24 -4.46 -12.12 -5.90
CA LYS A 24 -3.22 -12.43 -6.61
C LYS A 24 -2.19 -11.35 -6.28
N ILE A 25 -1.10 -11.77 -5.65
CA ILE A 25 0.10 -10.96 -5.49
C ILE A 25 1.00 -11.19 -6.70
N GLY A 26 1.68 -10.14 -7.18
CA GLY A 26 2.59 -10.22 -8.32
C GLY A 26 1.87 -10.18 -9.68
N MET A 27 0.76 -9.48 -9.75
CA MET A 27 0.08 -9.24 -11.04
C MET A 27 1.00 -8.52 -12.03
N GLY A 28 0.82 -8.80 -13.32
CA GLY A 28 1.55 -8.12 -14.38
C GLY A 28 1.26 -6.61 -14.36
N ASN A 29 2.26 -5.86 -14.70
CA ASN A 29 2.21 -4.41 -14.64
C ASN A 29 1.31 -3.79 -15.71
N GLU A 30 1.03 -4.53 -16.76
CA GLU A 30 0.08 -4.18 -17.82
C GLU A 30 -1.38 -4.19 -17.34
N MET A 31 -1.64 -4.74 -16.16
CA MET A 31 -2.99 -4.79 -15.59
C MET A 31 -3.40 -3.49 -14.90
N PHE A 32 -2.45 -2.60 -14.63
CA PHE A 32 -2.69 -1.34 -13.92
C PHE A 32 -2.66 -0.14 -14.87
N GLN A 33 -3.58 0.80 -14.67
CA GLN A 33 -3.45 2.15 -15.20
C GLN A 33 -2.25 2.84 -14.54
N LYS A 34 -1.50 3.63 -15.29
CA LYS A 34 -0.24 4.24 -14.82
C LYS A 34 -0.46 5.71 -14.51
N GLY A 35 -0.17 6.11 -13.29
CA GLY A 35 -0.08 7.51 -12.89
C GLY A 35 1.30 8.11 -13.13
N SER A 36 1.56 9.23 -12.49
CA SER A 36 2.81 9.99 -12.61
C SER A 36 3.97 9.35 -11.85
N ILE A 37 3.68 8.51 -10.86
CA ILE A 37 4.69 7.89 -10.02
C ILE A 37 5.31 6.69 -10.72
N HIS A 38 6.63 6.61 -10.61
CA HIS A 38 7.40 5.59 -11.26
C HIS A 38 7.05 4.20 -10.71
N TYR A 39 6.49 3.45 -11.57
CA TYR A 39 6.21 2.09 -11.65
C TYR A 39 7.16 1.16 -10.84
N VAL A 40 6.59 0.48 -9.90
CA VAL A 40 7.25 -0.60 -9.18
C VAL A 40 7.00 -1.91 -9.91
N GLY A 41 8.08 -2.60 -10.35
CA GLY A 41 7.97 -3.91 -11.01
C GLY A 41 7.26 -4.94 -10.13
N SER A 42 6.62 -5.94 -10.76
CA SER A 42 5.86 -6.99 -10.05
C SER A 42 6.68 -7.71 -8.98
N GLU A 43 7.97 -7.93 -9.25
CA GLU A 43 8.89 -8.60 -8.33
C GLU A 43 9.15 -7.76 -7.08
N ILE A 44 9.37 -6.45 -7.28
CA ILE A 44 9.62 -5.50 -6.19
C ILE A 44 8.34 -5.29 -5.39
N ARG A 45 7.18 -5.16 -6.06
CA ARG A 45 5.88 -5.05 -5.40
C ARG A 45 5.57 -6.26 -4.52
N ALA A 46 5.86 -7.48 -5.00
CA ALA A 46 5.68 -8.69 -4.19
C ALA A 46 6.53 -8.68 -2.92
N VAL A 47 7.77 -8.16 -3.00
CA VAL A 47 8.61 -8.00 -1.81
C VAL A 47 8.08 -6.93 -0.87
N ILE A 48 7.60 -5.80 -1.39
CA ILE A 48 6.97 -4.74 -0.57
C ILE A 48 5.76 -5.30 0.18
N LEU A 49 4.85 -5.98 -0.51
CA LEU A 49 3.65 -6.58 0.12
C LEU A 49 4.02 -7.64 1.17
N ASN A 50 5.08 -8.42 0.92
CA ASN A 50 5.61 -9.34 1.92
C ASN A 50 6.13 -8.61 3.17
N LYS A 51 6.83 -7.47 3.00
CA LYS A 51 7.31 -6.66 4.14
C LYS A 51 6.17 -5.94 4.87
N MET A 52 5.11 -5.61 4.17
CA MET A 52 3.89 -5.06 4.77
C MET A 52 3.15 -6.09 5.62
N MET A 53 3.35 -7.39 5.36
CA MET A 53 2.70 -8.52 6.07
C MET A 53 1.18 -8.38 6.16
N VAL A 54 0.57 -8.04 5.05
CA VAL A 54 -0.87 -7.76 4.94
C VAL A 54 -1.70 -8.97 5.31
N ASP A 55 -2.62 -8.80 6.26
CA ASP A 55 -3.67 -9.78 6.59
C ASP A 55 -5.04 -9.31 6.07
N THR A 56 -6.01 -10.22 6.05
CA THR A 56 -7.35 -9.98 5.46
C THR A 56 -8.14 -8.86 6.12
N GLN A 57 -7.89 -8.57 7.39
CA GLN A 57 -8.63 -7.59 8.20
C GLN A 57 -7.84 -6.30 8.45
N ASP A 58 -6.62 -6.18 7.93
CA ASP A 58 -5.76 -5.03 8.18
C ASP A 58 -6.30 -3.75 7.53
N ASN A 59 -6.15 -2.65 8.25
CA ASN A 59 -6.28 -1.32 7.68
C ASN A 59 -4.91 -0.82 7.25
N LEU A 60 -4.80 -0.39 6.01
CA LEU A 60 -3.53 -0.03 5.40
C LEU A 60 -3.55 1.42 4.94
N CYS A 61 -2.42 2.10 5.03
CA CYS A 61 -2.18 3.38 4.38
C CYS A 61 -1.11 3.19 3.31
N VAL A 62 -1.41 3.56 2.07
CA VAL A 62 -0.47 3.46 0.95
C VAL A 62 -0.29 4.83 0.35
N ILE A 63 0.91 5.39 0.51
CA ILE A 63 1.26 6.74 0.06
C ILE A 63 2.06 6.65 -1.23
N SER A 64 1.47 7.18 -2.30
CA SER A 64 2.07 7.20 -3.65
C SER A 64 2.44 5.81 -4.16
N GLY A 65 1.51 4.85 -4.04
CA GLY A 65 1.77 3.45 -4.37
C GLY A 65 0.62 2.75 -5.08
N GLU A 66 0.11 3.29 -6.19
CA GLU A 66 -1.08 2.86 -6.91
C GLU A 66 -1.24 1.33 -7.02
N SER A 67 -0.27 0.65 -7.66
CA SER A 67 -0.35 -0.81 -7.86
C SER A 67 -0.20 -1.60 -6.56
N ILE A 68 0.51 -1.04 -5.57
CA ILE A 68 0.65 -1.63 -4.23
C ILE A 68 -0.68 -1.53 -3.50
N ALA A 69 -1.35 -0.37 -3.56
CA ALA A 69 -2.66 -0.16 -2.93
C ALA A 69 -3.71 -1.15 -3.48
N ILE A 70 -3.72 -1.39 -4.78
CA ILE A 70 -4.64 -2.34 -5.42
C ILE A 70 -4.38 -3.78 -4.95
N GLU A 71 -3.13 -4.26 -5.02
CA GLU A 71 -2.82 -5.63 -4.55
C GLU A 71 -3.01 -5.79 -3.04
N ALA A 72 -2.70 -4.76 -2.26
CA ALA A 72 -2.98 -4.73 -0.83
C ALA A 72 -4.48 -4.82 -0.54
N ALA A 73 -5.33 -4.06 -1.26
CA ALA A 73 -6.78 -4.11 -1.11
C ALA A 73 -7.39 -5.45 -1.50
N LEU A 74 -6.82 -6.14 -2.49
CA LEU A 74 -7.21 -7.51 -2.84
C LEU A 74 -6.86 -8.52 -1.76
N THR A 75 -5.81 -8.27 -0.97
CA THR A 75 -5.35 -9.13 0.11
C THR A 75 -6.12 -8.83 1.39
N ALA A 76 -6.22 -7.55 1.78
CA ALA A 76 -6.97 -7.07 2.94
C ALA A 76 -8.48 -6.95 2.60
N ALA A 77 -9.09 -8.06 2.18
CA ALA A 77 -10.44 -8.05 1.62
C ALA A 77 -11.56 -7.67 2.63
N GLU A 78 -11.28 -7.79 3.93
CA GLU A 78 -12.18 -7.44 5.03
C GLU A 78 -11.74 -6.14 5.75
N GLY A 79 -10.56 -5.62 5.40
CA GLY A 79 -10.00 -4.37 5.90
C GLY A 79 -10.20 -3.22 4.92
N THR A 80 -9.54 -2.10 5.17
CA THR A 80 -9.60 -0.89 4.33
C THR A 80 -8.21 -0.45 3.92
N VAL A 81 -8.05 -0.08 2.65
CA VAL A 81 -6.84 0.57 2.15
C VAL A 81 -7.11 2.05 1.94
N VAL A 82 -6.38 2.90 2.64
CA VAL A 82 -6.36 4.34 2.40
C VAL A 82 -5.23 4.63 1.42
N ALA A 83 -5.57 4.96 0.19
CA ALA A 83 -4.64 5.36 -0.85
C ALA A 83 -4.46 6.88 -0.82
N VAL A 84 -3.23 7.34 -0.60
CA VAL A 84 -2.89 8.76 -0.53
C VAL A 84 -2.19 9.16 -1.82
N GLU A 85 -2.83 10.01 -2.62
CA GLU A 85 -2.28 10.51 -3.88
C GLU A 85 -2.38 12.04 -3.94
N TYR A 86 -1.23 12.72 -3.94
CA TYR A 86 -1.17 14.17 -3.80
C TYR A 86 -1.70 14.92 -5.02
N SER A 87 -1.42 14.42 -6.22
CA SER A 87 -1.91 15.06 -7.44
C SER A 87 -3.32 14.61 -7.79
N ARG A 88 -4.11 15.51 -8.36
CA ARG A 88 -5.44 15.16 -8.85
C ARG A 88 -5.39 14.09 -9.94
N ALA A 89 -4.41 14.17 -10.84
CA ALA A 89 -4.27 13.20 -11.93
C ALA A 89 -3.99 11.79 -11.41
N ASP A 90 -3.18 11.64 -10.35
CA ASP A 90 -2.88 10.34 -9.74
C ASP A 90 -4.10 9.81 -8.98
N ARG A 91 -4.92 10.68 -8.35
CA ARG A 91 -6.19 10.26 -7.75
C ARG A 91 -7.18 9.74 -8.81
N GLU A 92 -7.33 10.44 -9.94
CA GLU A 92 -8.16 9.98 -11.06
C GLU A 92 -7.68 8.63 -11.59
N THR A 93 -6.35 8.43 -11.74
CA THR A 93 -5.77 7.13 -12.13
C THR A 93 -6.05 6.04 -11.07
N MET A 94 -6.00 6.38 -9.79
CA MET A 94 -6.30 5.46 -8.71
C MET A 94 -7.79 5.07 -8.71
N GLU A 95 -8.70 6.01 -8.96
CA GLU A 95 -10.14 5.76 -9.13
C GLU A 95 -10.40 4.79 -10.29
N ASP A 96 -9.76 5.01 -11.45
CA ASP A 96 -9.84 4.11 -12.61
C ASP A 96 -9.36 2.68 -12.27
N ASN A 97 -8.27 2.55 -11.52
CA ASN A 97 -7.77 1.25 -11.07
C ASN A 97 -8.74 0.58 -10.09
N VAL A 98 -9.28 1.31 -9.11
CA VAL A 98 -10.26 0.81 -8.15
C VAL A 98 -11.51 0.28 -8.87
N GLU A 99 -12.03 1.02 -9.84
CA GLU A 99 -13.16 0.61 -10.67
C GLU A 99 -12.81 -0.63 -11.52
N HIS A 100 -11.67 -0.62 -12.20
CA HIS A 100 -11.22 -1.73 -13.05
C HIS A 100 -11.10 -3.05 -12.28
N PHE A 101 -10.60 -3.00 -11.04
CA PHE A 101 -10.47 -4.17 -10.19
C PHE A 101 -11.73 -4.48 -9.38
N GLY A 102 -12.77 -3.63 -9.43
CA GLY A 102 -14.03 -3.79 -8.72
C GLY A 102 -13.85 -3.82 -7.20
N LEU A 103 -13.00 -2.93 -6.68
CA LEU A 103 -12.69 -2.83 -5.25
C LEU A 103 -13.70 -1.91 -4.57
N SER A 104 -14.14 -2.29 -3.37
CA SER A 104 -15.04 -1.49 -2.53
C SER A 104 -14.42 -1.08 -1.19
N ASN A 105 -13.20 -1.50 -0.94
CA ASN A 105 -12.48 -1.31 0.32
C ASN A 105 -11.28 -0.34 0.18
N VAL A 106 -11.30 0.54 -0.82
CA VAL A 106 -10.27 1.56 -1.03
C VAL A 106 -10.88 2.94 -0.80
N GLN A 107 -10.24 3.74 0.05
CA GLN A 107 -10.55 5.16 0.25
C GLN A 107 -9.39 5.98 -0.32
N ILE A 108 -9.71 6.96 -1.18
CA ILE A 108 -8.69 7.80 -1.82
C ILE A 108 -8.70 9.17 -1.16
N VAL A 109 -7.55 9.60 -0.68
CA VAL A 109 -7.36 10.91 -0.04
C VAL A 109 -6.18 11.66 -0.66
N ASP A 110 -6.08 12.95 -0.41
CA ASP A 110 -5.06 13.81 -1.01
C ASP A 110 -3.85 14.07 -0.09
N HIS A 111 -4.00 13.92 1.23
CA HIS A 111 -2.93 14.17 2.21
C HIS A 111 -3.01 13.23 3.41
N VAL A 112 -1.89 13.18 4.15
CA VAL A 112 -1.82 12.51 5.46
C VAL A 112 -1.92 13.59 6.55
N ASP A 113 -3.14 13.99 6.88
CA ASP A 113 -3.40 14.97 7.93
C ASP A 113 -4.74 14.71 8.64
N GLU A 114 -5.06 15.51 9.65
CA GLU A 114 -6.27 15.33 10.48
C GLU A 114 -7.57 15.54 9.68
N GLU A 115 -7.55 16.39 8.65
CA GLU A 115 -8.73 16.71 7.85
C GLU A 115 -9.00 15.61 6.82
N SER A 116 -7.97 15.24 6.04
CA SER A 116 -8.07 14.25 4.96
C SER A 116 -8.32 12.84 5.52
N MET A 117 -7.75 12.52 6.69
CA MET A 117 -7.83 11.19 7.31
C MET A 117 -8.95 11.05 8.36
N LYS A 118 -9.81 12.06 8.55
CA LYS A 118 -10.81 12.08 9.64
C LYS A 118 -11.81 10.91 9.62
N ASP A 119 -12.19 10.48 8.42
CA ASP A 119 -13.16 9.41 8.20
C ASP A 119 -12.48 8.08 7.82
N CYS A 120 -11.15 8.03 7.86
CA CYS A 120 -10.36 6.84 7.57
C CYS A 120 -10.08 6.03 8.84
N PRO A 121 -10.02 4.70 8.74
CA PRO A 121 -9.59 3.87 9.85
C PRO A 121 -8.13 4.14 10.20
N VAL A 122 -7.77 3.87 11.46
CA VAL A 122 -6.38 3.94 11.90
C VAL A 122 -5.60 2.81 11.24
N PRO A 123 -4.52 3.08 10.50
CA PRO A 123 -3.80 2.04 9.78
C PRO A 123 -2.93 1.17 10.71
N ASP A 124 -2.91 -0.13 10.42
CA ASP A 124 -2.01 -1.12 11.05
C ASP A 124 -0.65 -1.14 10.37
N THR A 125 -0.64 -0.88 9.08
CA THR A 125 0.57 -0.83 8.24
C THR A 125 0.54 0.37 7.31
N VAL A 126 1.69 1.02 7.13
CA VAL A 126 1.88 2.04 6.10
C VAL A 126 2.99 1.64 5.12
N PHE A 127 2.68 1.81 3.84
CA PHE A 127 3.69 1.87 2.77
C PHE A 127 3.81 3.30 2.29
N MET A 128 5.04 3.77 2.06
CA MET A 128 5.29 5.09 1.48
C MET A 128 6.46 5.10 0.52
N VAL A 129 6.30 5.83 -0.58
CA VAL A 129 7.44 6.27 -1.39
C VAL A 129 8.08 7.46 -0.69
N ALA A 130 9.38 7.39 -0.48
CA ALA A 130 10.11 8.44 0.24
C ALA A 130 9.94 9.80 -0.45
N SER A 131 9.57 10.80 0.33
CA SER A 131 9.28 12.16 -0.10
C SER A 131 9.78 13.18 0.93
N ALA A 132 9.68 14.45 0.60
CA ALA A 132 10.03 15.52 1.54
C ALA A 132 9.05 15.62 2.74
N SER A 133 7.83 15.12 2.58
CA SER A 133 6.78 15.10 3.62
C SER A 133 6.85 13.88 4.56
N MET A 134 7.68 12.89 4.24
CA MET A 134 7.74 11.59 4.93
C MET A 134 7.89 11.73 6.46
N ASP A 135 8.70 12.67 6.95
CA ASP A 135 8.90 12.90 8.38
C ASP A 135 7.61 13.35 9.08
N GLN A 136 6.85 14.26 8.46
CA GLN A 136 5.56 14.76 8.99
C GLN A 136 4.47 13.67 8.93
N GLU A 137 4.45 12.90 7.86
CA GLU A 137 3.51 11.79 7.67
C GLU A 137 3.74 10.70 8.72
N LEU A 138 5.01 10.32 8.96
CA LEU A 138 5.38 9.39 10.02
C LEU A 138 4.99 9.90 11.39
N ALA A 139 5.24 11.18 11.70
CA ALA A 139 4.83 11.79 12.95
C ALA A 139 3.32 11.71 13.19
N TYR A 140 2.51 11.93 12.15
CA TYR A 140 1.07 11.79 12.22
C TYR A 140 0.65 10.33 12.45
N LEU A 141 1.14 9.41 11.62
CA LEU A 141 0.73 8.00 11.63
C LEU A 141 1.15 7.28 12.91
N THR A 142 2.38 7.49 13.39
CA THR A 142 2.88 6.88 14.64
C THR A 142 2.19 7.45 15.88
N LYS A 143 1.72 8.70 15.83
CA LYS A 143 0.86 9.27 16.88
C LYS A 143 -0.50 8.59 16.94
N LYS A 144 -1.09 8.22 15.77
CA LYS A 144 -2.38 7.52 15.71
C LYS A 144 -2.25 6.05 16.08
N ASN A 145 -1.20 5.38 15.58
CA ASN A 145 -0.89 3.99 15.94
C ASN A 145 0.61 3.83 16.26
N PRO A 146 1.00 3.86 17.53
CA PRO A 146 2.41 3.66 17.93
C PRO A 146 2.99 2.29 17.59
N ARG A 147 2.15 1.32 17.19
CA ARG A 147 2.56 -0.05 16.81
C ARG A 147 2.50 -0.29 15.31
N ILE A 148 2.37 0.77 14.53
CA ILE A 148 2.25 0.69 13.07
C ILE A 148 3.46 -0.01 12.45
N ASN A 149 3.22 -0.90 11.48
CA ASN A 149 4.26 -1.43 10.61
C ASN A 149 4.56 -0.43 9.50
N VAL A 150 5.82 -0.16 9.22
CA VAL A 150 6.25 0.87 8.24
C VAL A 150 7.11 0.22 7.17
N VAL A 151 6.78 0.49 5.90
CA VAL A 151 7.58 0.09 4.75
C VAL A 151 7.82 1.31 3.87
N VAL A 152 9.08 1.65 3.65
CA VAL A 152 9.51 2.80 2.83
C VAL A 152 10.23 2.31 1.59
N TYR A 153 9.91 2.90 0.45
CA TYR A 153 10.57 2.67 -0.83
C TYR A 153 11.34 3.91 -1.28
N THR A 154 12.58 3.74 -1.72
CA THR A 154 13.35 4.82 -2.34
C THR A 154 14.37 4.30 -3.35
N LEU A 155 14.70 5.13 -4.34
CA LEU A 155 15.84 4.93 -5.25
C LEU A 155 17.06 5.75 -4.82
N ASP A 156 16.90 6.64 -3.86
CA ASP A 156 17.95 7.53 -3.38
C ASP A 156 18.72 6.88 -2.23
N PHE A 157 20.02 6.69 -2.43
CA PHE A 157 20.91 6.12 -1.41
C PHE A 157 21.01 7.01 -0.15
N GLN A 158 21.00 8.33 -0.30
CA GLN A 158 21.11 9.24 0.86
C GLN A 158 19.87 9.12 1.74
N VAL A 159 18.69 9.02 1.12
CA VAL A 159 17.44 8.77 1.82
C VAL A 159 17.50 7.40 2.52
N ALA A 160 17.92 6.35 1.82
CA ALA A 160 18.04 5.01 2.40
C ALA A 160 19.02 4.99 3.59
N ALA A 161 20.14 5.67 3.48
CA ALA A 161 21.15 5.76 4.55
C ALA A 161 20.61 6.50 5.80
N GLY A 162 19.76 7.51 5.62
CA GLY A 162 19.14 8.27 6.71
C GLY A 162 17.86 7.66 7.28
N ALA A 163 17.20 6.80 6.52
CA ALA A 163 15.87 6.29 6.84
C ALA A 163 15.83 5.53 8.17
N LYS A 164 16.83 4.74 8.48
CA LYS A 164 16.90 4.02 9.76
C LYS A 164 16.79 4.99 10.94
N THR A 165 17.66 5.99 11.00
CA THR A 165 17.65 6.99 12.07
C THR A 165 16.34 7.76 12.14
N MET A 166 15.75 8.09 10.99
CA MET A 166 14.45 8.76 10.92
C MET A 166 13.36 7.86 11.51
N LEU A 167 13.24 6.61 11.09
CA LEU A 167 12.23 5.68 11.60
C LEU A 167 12.38 5.47 13.11
N GLU A 168 13.62 5.27 13.59
CA GLU A 168 13.92 5.11 15.02
C GLU A 168 13.52 6.36 15.83
N SER A 169 13.67 7.56 15.27
CA SER A 169 13.24 8.81 15.94
C SER A 169 11.71 8.90 16.12
N HIS A 170 10.94 8.20 15.29
CA HIS A 170 9.49 8.05 15.40
C HIS A 170 9.04 6.82 16.21
N GLY A 171 9.97 6.13 16.89
CA GLY A 171 9.68 4.97 17.73
C GLY A 171 9.48 3.68 16.94
N ILE A 172 9.95 3.62 15.70
CA ILE A 172 9.98 2.40 14.90
C ILE A 172 11.24 1.61 15.26
N GLU A 173 11.05 0.34 15.60
CA GLU A 173 12.10 -0.60 16.01
C GLU A 173 12.33 -1.68 14.93
N ASP A 174 13.34 -2.50 15.12
CA ASP A 174 13.72 -3.62 14.21
C ASP A 174 13.89 -3.18 12.75
N VAL A 175 14.45 -1.98 12.54
CA VAL A 175 14.58 -1.41 11.20
C VAL A 175 15.56 -2.20 10.35
N GLU A 176 15.06 -2.77 9.28
CA GLU A 176 15.81 -3.47 8.24
C GLU A 176 15.90 -2.62 6.97
N VAL A 177 17.05 -2.62 6.33
CA VAL A 177 17.27 -1.93 5.03
C VAL A 177 17.80 -2.96 4.04
N ILE A 178 17.07 -3.20 2.96
CA ILE A 178 17.46 -4.10 1.88
C ILE A 178 17.51 -3.38 0.55
N GLN A 179 18.35 -3.84 -0.37
CA GLN A 179 18.33 -3.43 -1.76
C GLN A 179 17.95 -4.60 -2.65
N ILE A 180 17.10 -4.35 -3.64
CA ILE A 180 16.62 -5.39 -4.55
C ILE A 180 17.05 -5.05 -5.97
N ALA A 181 17.79 -5.96 -6.60
CA ALA A 181 18.16 -5.88 -8.00
C ALA A 181 17.39 -6.92 -8.82
N VAL A 182 16.70 -6.47 -9.85
CA VAL A 182 15.96 -7.32 -10.77
C VAL A 182 16.55 -7.18 -12.18
N SER A 183 16.87 -8.31 -12.79
CA SER A 183 17.34 -8.38 -14.17
C SER A 183 16.50 -9.39 -14.94
N THR A 184 15.93 -8.98 -16.05
CA THR A 184 15.12 -9.83 -16.93
C THR A 184 15.83 -10.09 -18.26
N LEU A 185 15.81 -11.33 -18.72
CA LEU A 185 16.34 -11.67 -20.03
C LEU A 185 15.34 -11.25 -21.11
N SER A 186 15.75 -10.38 -22.00
CA SER A 186 14.92 -9.96 -23.11
C SER A 186 14.87 -11.02 -24.24
N SER A 187 13.89 -10.91 -25.14
CA SER A 187 13.79 -11.76 -26.34
C SER A 187 15.01 -11.67 -27.27
N ARG A 188 15.89 -10.67 -27.10
CA ARG A 188 17.13 -10.49 -27.85
C ARG A 188 18.36 -11.05 -27.14
N ASN A 189 18.18 -11.91 -26.11
CA ASN A 189 19.26 -12.46 -25.30
C ASN A 189 20.14 -11.41 -24.61
N SER A 190 19.57 -10.26 -24.27
CA SER A 190 20.22 -9.23 -23.46
C SER A 190 19.48 -9.05 -22.13
N PHE A 191 20.22 -8.86 -21.05
CA PHE A 191 19.63 -8.54 -19.77
C PHE A 191 19.21 -7.07 -19.72
N LYS A 192 17.99 -6.83 -19.22
CA LYS A 192 17.52 -5.50 -18.83
C LYS A 192 17.51 -5.44 -17.32
N GLN A 193 18.21 -4.47 -16.77
CA GLN A 193 18.16 -4.17 -15.34
C GLN A 193 17.07 -3.15 -15.07
N GLN A 194 16.30 -3.39 -14.02
CA GLN A 194 15.44 -2.38 -13.41
C GLN A 194 16.29 -1.55 -12.42
N PRO A 195 15.92 -0.28 -12.16
CA PRO A 195 16.49 0.44 -11.04
C PRO A 195 16.38 -0.39 -9.75
N ALA A 196 17.46 -0.47 -9.00
CA ALA A 196 17.51 -1.27 -7.78
C ALA A 196 17.09 -0.40 -6.58
N PRO A 197 15.85 -0.48 -6.10
CA PRO A 197 15.37 0.31 -4.98
C PRO A 197 15.93 -0.21 -3.65
N TRP A 198 15.92 0.69 -2.69
CA TRP A 198 16.01 0.37 -1.29
C TRP A 198 14.61 0.24 -0.70
N ILE A 199 14.40 -0.83 0.07
CA ILE A 199 13.20 -1.05 0.86
C ILE A 199 13.62 -1.06 2.31
N ILE A 200 13.01 -0.19 3.09
CA ILE A 200 13.27 -0.02 4.51
C ILE A 200 11.99 -0.43 5.24
N SER A 201 12.09 -1.32 6.20
CA SER A 201 10.93 -1.77 6.98
C SER A 201 11.24 -1.82 8.46
N GLY A 202 10.23 -1.56 9.29
CA GLY A 202 10.33 -1.63 10.74
C GLY A 202 8.95 -1.59 11.37
N ARG A 203 8.88 -1.80 12.68
CA ARG A 203 7.63 -1.84 13.44
C ARG A 203 7.66 -0.86 14.58
N GLY A 204 6.51 -0.28 14.90
CA GLY A 204 6.35 0.51 16.11
C GLY A 204 6.59 -0.32 17.36
N GLY A 205 7.41 0.22 18.28
CA GLY A 205 7.76 -0.45 19.52
C GLY A 205 6.56 -0.63 20.46
N GLN A 206 6.57 -1.69 21.22
CA GLN A 206 5.67 -1.81 22.38
C GLN A 206 6.22 -0.94 23.50
N LYS A 207 5.55 0.16 23.82
CA LYS A 207 5.75 0.86 25.09
C LYS A 207 4.80 0.33 26.13
#